data_da8f47ae8997444cfbb11cfc4f013719
#
_entry.id   da8f47ae8997444cfbb11cfc4f013719
#
_cell.length_a   1.000
_cell.length_b   1.000
_cell.length_c   1.000
_cell.angle_alpha   90.00
_cell.angle_beta   90.00
_cell.angle_gamma   90.00
#
_symmetry.space_group_name_H-M   'P 1'
#
loop_
_entity.id
_entity.type
_entity.pdbx_description
1 polymer ?
#
loop_
_entity_poly.entity_id
_entity_poly.type
_entity_poly.pdbx_seq_one_letter_code
_entity_poly.pdbx_strand_id
1 'polypeptide(L)'
;MKKFLLLLVYAWLPALSFAGSTPADSAARYKAVVDSMQATLHYQTGRITLPDGVGEITVPTGFRYLDAAQSTQVLTKFWGNPNGESLGMLFPATKGPLDEGGWAFVVEYEKMGYVKDDDAEDINYDDLLKDMQESSEEANKERAEAGYEPVALVGWAAKPFYDKSLNVLHWAKELKFGEATENTLNYNVRLLGRKGVLNLNAVGSMGQLAEVRGTIPAVIKSVMFSKGLQYADFNPDMDEVAAYGIGGLVAGKVLAKIGFFAVILKFWKIGLGLLAAAWTAIRRFFGAKAEPEPAGASGPAPDSEPEA
;
A
#
# COMPACT_ATOMS: atom_id res chain seq x y z
N MET A 1 34.07 45.13 23.01
CA MET A 1 33.53 44.39 24.17
C MET A 1 32.20 45.02 24.58
N LYS A 2 31.09 44.51 24.11
CA LYS A 2 29.73 44.93 24.51
C LYS A 2 29.02 43.68 25.10
N LYS A 3 28.84 43.73 26.42
CA LYS A 3 28.12 42.69 27.18
C LYS A 3 26.61 42.84 26.89
N PHE A 4 25.99 41.84 26.27
CA PHE A 4 24.53 41.76 26.17
C PHE A 4 24.03 41.08 27.44
N LEU A 5 23.26 41.82 28.20
CA LEU A 5 22.53 41.38 29.40
C LEU A 5 21.25 40.69 28.96
N LEU A 6 21.18 39.38 29.14
CA LEU A 6 19.97 38.60 28.86
C LEU A 6 19.01 38.76 30.04
N LEU A 7 17.95 39.54 29.86
CA LEU A 7 16.81 39.62 30.80
C LEU A 7 15.94 38.37 30.63
N LEU A 8 16.01 37.46 31.58
CA LEU A 8 15.09 36.33 31.75
C LEU A 8 13.73 36.87 32.21
N VAL A 9 12.79 37.03 31.29
CA VAL A 9 11.38 37.23 31.63
C VAL A 9 10.79 35.87 31.98
N TYR A 10 10.62 35.63 33.28
CA TYR A 10 9.79 34.52 33.78
C TYR A 10 8.32 34.85 33.46
N ALA A 11 7.83 34.32 32.35
CA ALA A 11 6.39 34.26 32.09
C ALA A 11 5.79 33.20 33.02
N TRP A 12 5.00 33.60 33.97
CA TRP A 12 4.07 32.76 34.70
C TRP A 12 3.05 32.20 33.75
N LEU A 13 3.31 31.01 33.16
CA LEU A 13 2.29 30.19 32.56
C LEU A 13 1.56 29.47 33.69
N PRO A 14 0.22 29.58 33.77
CA PRO A 14 -0.51 28.71 34.69
C PRO A 14 -0.23 27.27 34.27
N ALA A 15 0.25 26.48 35.23
CA ALA A 15 0.37 25.04 35.09
C ALA A 15 -1.07 24.49 34.86
N LEU A 16 -1.47 24.39 33.61
CA LEU A 16 -2.57 23.53 33.22
C LEU A 16 -2.11 22.12 33.60
N SER A 17 -2.60 21.64 34.70
CA SER A 17 -2.50 20.26 35.15
C SER A 17 -3.17 19.44 34.02
N PHE A 18 -2.37 18.93 33.06
CA PHE A 18 -2.77 17.80 32.25
C PHE A 18 -2.96 16.66 33.26
N ALA A 19 -4.21 16.43 33.66
CA ALA A 19 -4.58 15.23 34.40
C ALA A 19 -4.11 14.07 33.50
N GLY A 20 -3.03 13.39 33.92
CA GLY A 20 -2.42 12.32 33.18
C GLY A 20 -3.46 11.23 32.95
N SER A 21 -3.82 11.01 31.71
CA SER A 21 -4.61 9.84 31.33
C SER A 21 -3.83 8.61 31.78
N THR A 22 -4.48 7.74 32.56
CA THR A 22 -3.85 6.47 32.94
C THR A 22 -3.54 5.65 31.70
N PRO A 23 -2.57 4.73 31.72
CA PRO A 23 -2.36 3.79 30.59
C PRO A 23 -3.64 3.07 30.17
N ALA A 24 -4.51 2.75 31.13
CA ALA A 24 -5.84 2.15 30.87
C ALA A 24 -6.77 3.08 30.08
N ASP A 25 -6.80 4.39 30.41
CA ASP A 25 -7.61 5.38 29.68
C ASP A 25 -7.10 5.56 28.23
N SER A 26 -5.78 5.54 28.04
CA SER A 26 -5.17 5.63 26.72
C SER A 26 -5.49 4.41 25.88
N ALA A 27 -5.44 3.20 26.44
CA ALA A 27 -5.81 1.97 25.76
C ALA A 27 -7.31 1.93 25.40
N ALA A 28 -8.17 2.39 26.32
CA ALA A 28 -9.62 2.47 26.07
C ALA A 28 -9.96 3.46 24.95
N ARG A 29 -9.30 4.62 24.90
CA ARG A 29 -9.46 5.61 23.83
C ARG A 29 -8.97 5.07 22.49
N TYR A 30 -7.79 4.44 22.48
CA TYR A 30 -7.27 3.81 21.27
C TYR A 30 -8.24 2.76 20.73
N LYS A 31 -8.75 1.86 21.60
CA LYS A 31 -9.75 0.86 21.23
C LYS A 31 -11.00 1.50 20.67
N ALA A 32 -11.54 2.55 21.26
CA ALA A 32 -12.74 3.24 20.78
C ALA A 32 -12.52 3.85 19.39
N VAL A 33 -11.33 4.39 19.11
CA VAL A 33 -10.98 4.90 17.76
C VAL A 33 -10.93 3.76 16.76
N VAL A 34 -10.24 2.66 17.09
CA VAL A 34 -10.15 1.46 16.22
C VAL A 34 -11.55 0.91 15.92
N ASP A 35 -12.38 0.73 16.95
CA ASP A 35 -13.75 0.23 16.81
C ASP A 35 -14.59 1.16 15.91
N SER A 36 -14.46 2.49 16.09
CA SER A 36 -15.14 3.47 15.23
C SER A 36 -14.68 3.41 13.78
N MET A 37 -13.38 3.25 13.53
CA MET A 37 -12.85 3.11 12.17
C MET A 37 -13.35 1.81 11.52
N GLN A 38 -13.31 0.70 12.23
CA GLN A 38 -13.78 -0.60 11.72
C GLN A 38 -15.30 -0.62 11.50
N ALA A 39 -16.07 0.12 12.30
CA ALA A 39 -17.53 0.25 12.13
C ALA A 39 -17.95 0.92 10.83
N THR A 40 -17.03 1.62 10.14
CA THR A 40 -17.30 2.20 8.81
C THR A 40 -17.25 1.18 7.68
N LEU A 41 -16.80 -0.04 7.94
CA LEU A 41 -16.63 -1.09 6.94
C LEU A 41 -17.89 -1.94 6.81
N HIS A 42 -18.36 -2.10 5.58
CA HIS A 42 -19.57 -2.87 5.26
C HIS A 42 -19.20 -4.18 4.54
N TYR A 43 -19.12 -5.25 5.31
CA TYR A 43 -18.74 -6.55 4.79
C TYR A 43 -19.88 -7.24 4.06
N GLN A 44 -19.52 -7.95 3.01
CA GLN A 44 -20.40 -8.74 2.17
C GLN A 44 -20.11 -10.23 2.33
N THR A 45 -21.11 -11.06 2.05
CA THR A 45 -21.02 -12.52 2.00
C THR A 45 -21.77 -13.04 0.78
N GLY A 46 -21.67 -14.33 0.51
CA GLY A 46 -22.32 -14.93 -0.65
C GLY A 46 -21.49 -14.76 -1.92
N ARG A 47 -22.15 -14.58 -3.05
CA ARG A 47 -21.51 -14.47 -4.37
C ARG A 47 -21.20 -13.03 -4.70
N ILE A 48 -19.96 -12.76 -5.01
CA ILE A 48 -19.42 -11.44 -5.39
C ILE A 48 -18.97 -11.53 -6.85
N THR A 49 -19.56 -10.74 -7.72
CA THR A 49 -19.10 -10.58 -9.10
C THR A 49 -17.94 -9.62 -9.13
N LEU A 50 -16.81 -10.05 -9.70
CA LEU A 50 -15.61 -9.22 -9.83
C LEU A 50 -15.78 -8.19 -10.96
N PRO A 51 -15.19 -7.00 -10.84
CA PRO A 51 -15.19 -5.98 -11.88
C PRO A 51 -14.70 -6.52 -13.23
N ASP A 52 -15.03 -5.81 -14.31
CA ASP A 52 -14.62 -6.11 -15.68
C ASP A 52 -15.02 -7.51 -16.21
N GLY A 53 -15.93 -8.18 -15.51
CA GLY A 53 -16.41 -9.49 -15.89
C GLY A 53 -15.35 -10.61 -15.79
N VAL A 54 -14.30 -10.40 -14.99
CA VAL A 54 -13.21 -11.37 -14.79
C VAL A 54 -13.75 -12.71 -14.27
N GLY A 55 -14.68 -12.66 -13.31
CA GLY A 55 -15.21 -13.83 -12.67
C GLY A 55 -16.01 -13.52 -11.41
N GLU A 56 -16.13 -14.51 -10.56
CA GLU A 56 -16.88 -14.43 -9.32
C GLU A 56 -16.08 -15.01 -8.15
N ILE A 57 -16.32 -14.49 -6.96
CA ILE A 57 -15.88 -15.11 -5.70
C ILE A 57 -17.13 -15.48 -4.89
N THR A 58 -17.29 -16.76 -4.58
CA THR A 58 -18.25 -17.19 -3.56
C THR A 58 -17.54 -17.14 -2.21
N VAL A 59 -17.83 -16.10 -1.41
CA VAL A 59 -17.15 -15.86 -0.12
C VAL A 59 -17.15 -17.15 0.72
N PRO A 60 -15.97 -17.70 1.07
CA PRO A 60 -15.90 -18.96 1.82
C PRO A 60 -16.51 -18.83 3.21
N THR A 61 -17.04 -19.93 3.72
CA THR A 61 -17.49 -20.01 5.13
C THR A 61 -16.34 -19.58 6.05
N GLY A 62 -16.62 -18.71 7.02
CA GLY A 62 -15.62 -18.16 7.92
C GLY A 62 -14.91 -16.93 7.39
N PHE A 63 -15.29 -16.46 6.20
CA PHE A 63 -14.80 -15.21 5.60
C PHE A 63 -15.91 -14.20 5.36
N ARG A 64 -15.50 -12.97 5.14
CA ARG A 64 -16.30 -11.83 4.71
C ARG A 64 -15.50 -10.97 3.73
N TYR A 65 -16.18 -10.31 2.83
CA TYR A 65 -15.58 -9.57 1.73
C TYR A 65 -15.80 -8.06 1.87
N LEU A 66 -14.76 -7.29 1.58
CA LEU A 66 -14.86 -5.84 1.35
C LEU A 66 -14.73 -5.56 -0.15
N ASP A 67 -15.55 -4.67 -0.66
CA ASP A 67 -15.45 -4.20 -2.05
C ASP A 67 -14.17 -3.37 -2.30
N ALA A 68 -13.92 -3.03 -3.57
CA ALA A 68 -12.73 -2.30 -4.00
C ALA A 68 -12.57 -0.95 -3.27
N ALA A 69 -13.66 -0.19 -3.10
CA ALA A 69 -13.60 1.14 -2.49
C ALA A 69 -13.21 1.08 -1.01
N GLN A 70 -13.81 0.16 -0.27
CA GLN A 70 -13.50 -0.06 1.14
C GLN A 70 -12.13 -0.70 1.34
N SER A 71 -11.73 -1.60 0.43
CA SER A 71 -10.39 -2.19 0.41
C SER A 71 -9.31 -1.14 0.18
N THR A 72 -9.53 -0.18 -0.72
CA THR A 72 -8.64 0.98 -0.90
C THR A 72 -8.51 1.78 0.40
N GLN A 73 -9.60 1.98 1.14
CA GLN A 73 -9.54 2.65 2.44
C GLN A 73 -8.71 1.88 3.46
N VAL A 74 -8.87 0.55 3.52
CA VAL A 74 -8.06 -0.30 4.41
C VAL A 74 -6.59 -0.23 4.02
N LEU A 75 -6.27 -0.47 2.75
CA LEU A 75 -4.90 -0.50 2.27
C LEU A 75 -4.18 0.84 2.51
N THR A 76 -4.82 1.96 2.17
CA THR A 76 -4.15 3.28 2.21
C THR A 76 -4.23 3.95 3.58
N LYS A 77 -5.43 3.97 4.21
CA LYS A 77 -5.62 4.73 5.45
C LYS A 77 -5.34 3.92 6.70
N PHE A 78 -5.61 2.60 6.70
CA PHE A 78 -5.42 1.77 7.88
C PHE A 78 -4.05 1.10 7.89
N TRP A 79 -3.60 0.61 6.73
CA TRP A 79 -2.31 -0.09 6.58
C TRP A 79 -1.18 0.78 6.01
N GLY A 80 -1.46 2.03 5.61
CA GLY A 80 -0.46 3.01 5.18
C GLY A 80 0.24 2.68 3.85
N ASN A 81 -0.38 1.84 2.99
CA ASN A 81 0.20 1.55 1.68
C ASN A 81 0.11 2.79 0.77
N PRO A 82 1.11 3.04 -0.07
CA PRO A 82 1.09 4.15 -1.03
C PRO A 82 0.03 3.98 -2.11
N ASN A 83 -0.35 2.74 -2.42
CA ASN A 83 -1.37 2.36 -3.39
C ASN A 83 -2.43 1.48 -2.73
N GLY A 84 -3.67 1.57 -3.19
CA GLY A 84 -4.79 0.81 -2.66
C GLY A 84 -5.66 0.16 -3.73
N GLU A 85 -5.16 0.04 -4.95
CA GLU A 85 -5.90 -0.60 -6.04
C GLU A 85 -6.06 -2.09 -5.76
N SER A 86 -7.30 -2.54 -5.69
CA SER A 86 -7.66 -3.94 -5.55
C SER A 86 -9.08 -4.16 -6.05
N LEU A 87 -9.44 -5.39 -6.36
CA LEU A 87 -10.82 -5.76 -6.64
C LEU A 87 -11.65 -5.89 -5.35
N GLY A 88 -10.96 -6.12 -4.24
CA GLY A 88 -11.56 -6.27 -2.91
C GLY A 88 -10.62 -6.98 -1.94
N MET A 89 -11.12 -7.28 -0.74
CA MET A 89 -10.37 -8.02 0.28
C MET A 89 -11.26 -9.08 0.95
N LEU A 90 -10.69 -10.27 1.23
CA LEU A 90 -11.32 -11.31 2.03
C LEU A 90 -10.69 -11.31 3.43
N PHE A 91 -11.51 -11.05 4.44
CA PHE A 91 -11.12 -11.11 5.86
C PHE A 91 -11.69 -12.35 6.52
N PRO A 92 -10.99 -12.98 7.49
CA PRO A 92 -11.64 -13.87 8.42
C PRO A 92 -12.84 -13.18 9.08
N ALA A 93 -13.95 -13.91 9.26
CA ALA A 93 -15.18 -13.31 9.81
C ALA A 93 -15.00 -12.76 11.23
N THR A 94 -14.02 -13.30 11.97
CA THR A 94 -13.73 -12.97 13.37
C THR A 94 -12.66 -11.88 13.55
N LYS A 95 -12.02 -11.42 12.46
CA LYS A 95 -10.92 -10.46 12.49
C LYS A 95 -11.21 -9.28 11.57
N GLY A 96 -10.82 -8.08 12.00
CA GLY A 96 -10.85 -6.87 11.19
C GLY A 96 -9.44 -6.40 10.83
N PRO A 97 -9.32 -5.35 10.01
CA PRO A 97 -8.03 -4.86 9.52
C PRO A 97 -7.14 -4.24 10.59
N LEU A 98 -7.71 -3.82 11.73
CA LEU A 98 -6.99 -3.18 12.84
C LEU A 98 -6.98 -4.05 14.10
N ASP A 99 -7.48 -5.27 14.03
CA ASP A 99 -7.42 -6.20 15.16
C ASP A 99 -6.02 -6.78 15.31
N GLU A 100 -5.64 -7.07 16.54
CA GLU A 100 -4.41 -7.82 16.82
C GLU A 100 -4.48 -9.19 16.14
N GLY A 101 -3.45 -9.52 15.37
CA GLY A 101 -3.45 -10.71 14.53
C GLY A 101 -4.50 -10.66 13.41
N GLY A 102 -4.92 -9.47 12.97
CA GLY A 102 -5.72 -9.29 11.78
C GLY A 102 -4.91 -9.62 10.52
N TRP A 103 -5.56 -10.26 9.55
CA TRP A 103 -4.99 -10.55 8.25
C TRP A 103 -6.08 -10.65 7.19
N ALA A 104 -5.71 -10.51 5.93
CA ALA A 104 -6.67 -10.62 4.82
C ALA A 104 -5.99 -11.04 3.54
N PHE A 105 -6.78 -11.60 2.61
CA PHE A 105 -6.38 -11.68 1.21
C PHE A 105 -6.76 -10.40 0.48
N VAL A 106 -5.78 -9.74 -0.11
CA VAL A 106 -5.98 -8.69 -1.12
C VAL A 106 -6.25 -9.38 -2.45
N VAL A 107 -7.33 -9.00 -3.14
CA VAL A 107 -7.75 -9.58 -4.42
C VAL A 107 -7.44 -8.61 -5.54
N GLU A 108 -6.67 -9.04 -6.53
CA GLU A 108 -6.24 -8.23 -7.67
C GLU A 108 -6.34 -9.05 -8.96
N TYR A 109 -6.48 -8.39 -10.08
CA TYR A 109 -6.39 -9.03 -11.39
C TYR A 109 -5.35 -8.33 -12.26
N GLU A 110 -4.37 -9.10 -12.69
CA GLU A 110 -3.33 -8.63 -13.60
C GLU A 110 -3.64 -9.09 -15.04
N LYS A 111 -4.00 -8.15 -15.89
CA LYS A 111 -4.26 -8.39 -17.32
C LYS A 111 -2.92 -8.40 -18.06
N MET A 112 -2.28 -9.56 -18.12
CA MET A 112 -0.93 -9.72 -18.69
C MET A 112 -0.86 -10.67 -19.88
N GLY A 113 -2.00 -11.20 -20.33
CA GLY A 113 -2.07 -12.27 -21.31
C GLY A 113 -2.05 -13.65 -20.68
N TYR A 114 -1.99 -14.66 -21.54
CA TYR A 114 -1.93 -16.07 -21.15
C TYR A 114 -0.55 -16.45 -20.63
N VAL A 115 -0.47 -16.86 -19.38
CA VAL A 115 0.79 -17.31 -18.78
C VAL A 115 1.01 -18.78 -19.10
N LYS A 116 2.06 -19.11 -19.87
CA LYS A 116 2.46 -20.48 -20.12
C LYS A 116 3.03 -21.11 -18.86
N ASP A 117 2.77 -22.38 -18.67
CA ASP A 117 3.22 -23.15 -17.51
C ASP A 117 4.30 -24.21 -17.87
N ASP A 118 4.85 -24.08 -19.08
CA ASP A 118 5.87 -25.02 -19.60
C ASP A 118 7.15 -25.04 -18.74
N ASP A 119 7.48 -23.93 -18.06
CA ASP A 119 8.66 -23.77 -17.22
C ASP A 119 8.48 -24.24 -15.75
N ALA A 120 7.28 -24.66 -15.38
CA ALA A 120 6.92 -24.86 -13.96
C ALA A 120 7.78 -25.95 -13.26
N GLU A 121 8.16 -27.00 -13.98
CA GLU A 121 8.94 -28.13 -13.44
C GLU A 121 10.45 -27.87 -13.44
N ASP A 122 10.94 -26.89 -14.23
CA ASP A 122 12.36 -26.61 -14.42
C ASP A 122 12.90 -25.52 -13.48
N ILE A 123 12.06 -24.93 -12.64
CA ILE A 123 12.43 -23.78 -11.80
C ILE A 123 13.21 -24.23 -10.57
N ASN A 124 14.45 -23.75 -10.43
CA ASN A 124 15.18 -23.85 -9.16
C ASN A 124 14.75 -22.73 -8.22
N TYR A 125 13.84 -23.02 -7.31
CA TYR A 125 13.31 -22.03 -6.37
C TYR A 125 14.31 -21.54 -5.32
N ASP A 126 15.41 -22.27 -5.06
CA ASP A 126 16.45 -21.85 -4.13
C ASP A 126 17.37 -20.80 -4.79
N ASP A 127 17.68 -20.95 -6.07
CA ASP A 127 18.41 -19.95 -6.83
C ASP A 127 17.53 -18.72 -7.10
N LEU A 128 16.26 -18.93 -7.45
CA LEU A 128 15.30 -17.84 -7.62
C LEU A 128 15.16 -16.99 -6.36
N LEU A 129 15.19 -17.60 -5.16
CA LEU A 129 15.16 -16.87 -3.89
C LEU A 129 16.35 -15.95 -3.74
N LYS A 130 17.56 -16.41 -4.07
CA LYS A 130 18.79 -15.58 -4.01
C LYS A 130 18.69 -14.38 -4.93
N ASP A 131 18.27 -14.59 -6.19
CA ASP A 131 18.06 -13.49 -7.15
C ASP A 131 17.06 -12.47 -6.64
N MET A 132 15.98 -12.94 -5.97
CA MET A 132 14.97 -12.07 -5.38
C MET A 132 15.49 -11.32 -4.15
N GLN A 133 16.35 -11.95 -3.33
CA GLN A 133 17.00 -11.29 -2.19
C GLN A 133 17.92 -10.17 -2.66
N GLU A 134 18.77 -10.43 -3.66
CA GLU A 134 19.64 -9.42 -4.27
C GLU A 134 18.82 -8.25 -4.86
N SER A 135 17.73 -8.56 -5.57
CA SER A 135 16.83 -7.54 -6.12
C SER A 135 16.14 -6.70 -5.02
N SER A 136 15.83 -7.34 -3.88
CA SER A 136 15.26 -6.64 -2.72
C SER A 136 16.26 -5.65 -2.09
N GLU A 137 17.54 -6.02 -2.03
CA GLU A 137 18.61 -5.13 -1.54
C GLU A 137 18.78 -3.90 -2.46
N GLU A 138 18.73 -4.11 -3.78
CA GLU A 138 18.77 -2.99 -4.74
C GLU A 138 17.56 -2.07 -4.59
N ALA A 139 16.35 -2.64 -4.49
CA ALA A 139 15.13 -1.87 -4.31
C ALA A 139 15.12 -1.08 -2.99
N ASN A 140 15.80 -1.56 -1.95
CA ASN A 140 15.91 -0.84 -0.68
C ASN A 140 16.69 0.48 -0.79
N LYS A 141 17.57 0.63 -1.77
CA LYS A 141 18.25 1.90 -2.05
C LYS A 141 17.23 2.95 -2.51
N GLU A 142 16.37 2.58 -3.45
CA GLU A 142 15.30 3.46 -3.95
C GLU A 142 14.26 3.76 -2.85
N ARG A 143 13.94 2.77 -2.01
CA ARG A 143 13.05 2.96 -0.86
C ARG A 143 13.60 3.97 0.13
N ALA A 144 14.90 3.89 0.44
CA ALA A 144 15.57 4.82 1.34
C ALA A 144 15.57 6.25 0.77
N GLU A 145 15.82 6.42 -0.52
CA GLU A 145 15.74 7.72 -1.21
C GLU A 145 14.33 8.32 -1.17
N ALA A 146 13.30 7.46 -1.22
CA ALA A 146 11.89 7.84 -1.11
C ALA A 146 11.42 8.04 0.33
N GLY A 147 12.27 7.80 1.34
CA GLY A 147 11.95 7.95 2.76
C GLY A 147 11.16 6.79 3.36
N TYR A 148 11.17 5.62 2.73
CA TYR A 148 10.55 4.40 3.24
C TYR A 148 11.56 3.51 3.95
N GLU A 149 11.08 2.75 4.94
CA GLU A 149 11.87 1.72 5.61
C GLU A 149 12.30 0.61 4.63
N PRO A 150 13.48 -0.01 4.83
CA PRO A 150 13.91 -1.13 4.03
C PRO A 150 13.01 -2.35 4.26
N VAL A 151 12.89 -3.19 3.22
CA VAL A 151 12.19 -4.48 3.28
C VAL A 151 13.17 -5.58 2.89
N ALA A 152 13.49 -6.46 3.82
CA ALA A 152 14.34 -7.61 3.55
C ALA A 152 13.49 -8.85 3.26
N LEU A 153 13.78 -9.55 2.15
CA LEU A 153 13.23 -10.87 1.89
C LEU A 153 14.05 -11.90 2.69
N VAL A 154 13.49 -12.37 3.80
CA VAL A 154 14.16 -13.34 4.70
C VAL A 154 14.26 -14.70 4.04
N GLY A 155 13.16 -15.19 3.44
CA GLY A 155 13.13 -16.48 2.78
C GLY A 155 11.72 -16.93 2.40
N TRP A 156 11.63 -18.20 2.02
CA TRP A 156 10.34 -18.86 1.82
C TRP A 156 9.73 -19.26 3.16
N ALA A 157 8.59 -18.69 3.51
CA ALA A 157 7.70 -19.24 4.55
C ALA A 157 7.00 -20.52 4.05
N ALA A 158 6.71 -20.59 2.74
CA ALA A 158 6.32 -21.79 2.02
C ALA A 158 6.93 -21.74 0.61
N LYS A 159 7.66 -22.78 0.20
CA LYS A 159 8.24 -22.84 -1.15
C LYS A 159 7.13 -22.79 -2.22
N PRO A 160 7.41 -22.21 -3.39
CA PRO A 160 6.45 -22.19 -4.49
C PRO A 160 6.04 -23.60 -4.90
N PHE A 161 4.75 -23.73 -5.17
CA PHE A 161 4.13 -24.96 -5.65
C PHE A 161 3.10 -24.62 -6.74
N TYR A 162 3.21 -25.25 -7.90
CA TYR A 162 2.26 -25.12 -8.99
C TYR A 162 1.40 -26.37 -9.09
N ASP A 163 0.07 -26.20 -8.91
CA ASP A 163 -0.91 -27.26 -9.16
C ASP A 163 -1.41 -27.13 -10.60
N LYS A 164 -0.88 -27.97 -11.48
CA LYS A 164 -1.21 -28.02 -12.90
C LYS A 164 -2.68 -28.39 -13.15
N SER A 165 -3.28 -29.18 -12.25
CA SER A 165 -4.67 -29.62 -12.40
C SER A 165 -5.67 -28.49 -12.14
N LEU A 166 -5.30 -27.54 -11.33
CA LEU A 166 -6.10 -26.37 -10.97
C LEU A 166 -5.62 -25.08 -11.66
N ASN A 167 -4.48 -25.11 -12.34
CA ASN A 167 -3.78 -23.93 -12.89
C ASN A 167 -3.53 -22.86 -11.81
N VAL A 168 -3.06 -23.30 -10.65
CA VAL A 168 -2.83 -22.46 -9.47
C VAL A 168 -1.41 -22.57 -8.98
N LEU A 169 -0.76 -21.43 -8.86
CA LEU A 169 0.56 -21.30 -8.26
C LEU A 169 0.41 -20.64 -6.88
N HIS A 170 1.06 -21.17 -5.86
CA HIS A 170 1.08 -20.51 -4.56
C HIS A 170 2.42 -20.67 -3.84
N TRP A 171 2.78 -19.66 -3.04
CA TRP A 171 3.98 -19.62 -2.21
C TRP A 171 3.83 -18.61 -1.09
N ALA A 172 4.69 -18.64 -0.10
CA ALA A 172 4.74 -17.62 0.93
C ALA A 172 6.17 -17.11 1.14
N LYS A 173 6.29 -15.79 1.27
CA LYS A 173 7.52 -15.08 1.62
C LYS A 173 7.44 -14.62 3.07
N GLU A 174 8.58 -14.69 3.74
CA GLU A 174 8.82 -14.02 5.00
C GLU A 174 9.56 -12.72 4.72
N LEU A 175 8.97 -11.60 5.14
CA LEU A 175 9.50 -10.25 4.93
C LEU A 175 9.79 -9.59 6.26
N LYS A 176 10.92 -8.88 6.37
CA LYS A 176 11.25 -8.04 7.50
C LYS A 176 11.22 -6.57 7.08
N PHE A 177 10.42 -5.76 7.78
CA PHE A 177 10.31 -4.32 7.56
C PHE A 177 11.13 -3.58 8.63
N GLY A 178 12.14 -2.83 8.20
CA GLY A 178 12.99 -2.04 9.09
C GLY A 178 13.43 -2.79 10.35
N GLU A 179 13.20 -2.19 11.50
CA GLU A 179 13.49 -2.75 12.82
C GLU A 179 12.29 -3.47 13.46
N ALA A 180 11.29 -3.87 12.67
CA ALA A 180 10.12 -4.59 13.18
C ALA A 180 10.54 -5.84 13.96
N THR A 181 9.90 -6.06 15.09
CA THR A 181 10.16 -7.20 15.99
C THR A 181 9.56 -8.50 15.49
N GLU A 182 8.51 -8.41 14.66
CA GLU A 182 7.82 -9.53 14.05
C GLU A 182 7.91 -9.42 12.51
N ASN A 183 8.24 -10.53 11.86
CA ASN A 183 8.28 -10.58 10.41
C ASN A 183 6.87 -10.72 9.82
N THR A 184 6.71 -10.19 8.63
CA THR A 184 5.46 -10.20 7.87
C THR A 184 5.39 -11.44 6.99
N LEU A 185 4.26 -12.12 7.05
CA LEU A 185 3.85 -13.15 6.10
C LEU A 185 3.25 -12.50 4.86
N ASN A 186 3.76 -12.87 3.69
CA ASN A 186 3.18 -12.52 2.41
C ASN A 186 2.89 -13.82 1.63
N TYR A 187 1.66 -14.34 1.75
CA TYR A 187 1.24 -15.58 1.10
C TYR A 187 0.53 -15.27 -0.22
N ASN A 188 1.10 -15.72 -1.30
CA ASN A 188 0.62 -15.47 -2.66
C ASN A 188 -0.10 -16.68 -3.21
N VAL A 189 -1.27 -16.46 -3.79
CA VAL A 189 -2.02 -17.43 -4.60
C VAL A 189 -2.31 -16.79 -5.94
N ARG A 190 -1.93 -17.45 -7.02
CA ARG A 190 -2.10 -17.02 -8.41
C ARG A 190 -2.97 -18.02 -9.14
N LEU A 191 -4.18 -17.62 -9.52
CA LEU A 191 -5.05 -18.43 -10.38
C LEU A 191 -4.86 -17.97 -11.82
N LEU A 192 -4.41 -18.87 -12.67
CA LEU A 192 -4.16 -18.57 -14.07
C LEU A 192 -5.48 -18.58 -14.86
N GLY A 193 -5.72 -17.51 -15.62
CA GLY A 193 -6.83 -17.39 -16.54
C GLY A 193 -6.35 -17.21 -17.98
N ARG A 194 -7.30 -17.17 -18.93
CA ARG A 194 -7.02 -17.00 -20.36
C ARG A 194 -6.26 -15.71 -20.69
N LYS A 195 -6.57 -14.59 -19.98
CA LYS A 195 -6.07 -13.25 -20.35
C LYS A 195 -5.30 -12.58 -19.24
N GLY A 196 -4.97 -13.30 -18.20
CA GLY A 196 -4.26 -12.78 -17.04
C GLY A 196 -4.40 -13.67 -15.82
N VAL A 197 -4.01 -13.14 -14.67
CA VAL A 197 -3.89 -13.86 -13.42
C VAL A 197 -4.70 -13.18 -12.34
N LEU A 198 -5.54 -13.94 -11.64
CA LEU A 198 -6.19 -13.46 -10.42
C LEU A 198 -5.28 -13.75 -9.23
N ASN A 199 -4.93 -12.70 -8.53
CA ASN A 199 -4.03 -12.72 -7.39
C ASN A 199 -4.83 -12.65 -6.10
N LEU A 200 -4.54 -13.55 -5.17
CA LEU A 200 -5.00 -13.47 -3.79
C LEU A 200 -3.75 -13.44 -2.91
N ASN A 201 -3.48 -12.31 -2.32
CA ASN A 201 -2.28 -12.08 -1.53
C ASN A 201 -2.64 -11.91 -0.06
N ALA A 202 -2.38 -12.94 0.77
CA ALA A 202 -2.59 -12.85 2.21
C ALA A 202 -1.41 -12.11 2.86
N VAL A 203 -1.76 -11.06 3.60
CA VAL A 203 -0.80 -10.25 4.38
C VAL A 203 -1.17 -10.36 5.85
N GLY A 204 -0.18 -10.73 6.66
CA GLY A 204 -0.34 -10.91 8.11
C GLY A 204 1.01 -11.10 8.79
N SER A 205 1.02 -11.56 10.04
CA SER A 205 2.24 -11.93 10.75
C SER A 205 2.66 -13.38 10.49
N MET A 206 3.94 -13.71 10.73
CA MET A 206 4.43 -15.08 10.57
C MET A 206 3.73 -16.09 11.46
N GLY A 207 3.22 -15.66 12.62
CA GLY A 207 2.41 -16.51 13.50
C GLY A 207 1.13 -17.04 12.86
N GLN A 208 0.66 -16.40 11.80
CA GLN A 208 -0.59 -16.75 11.10
C GLN A 208 -0.38 -17.73 9.92
N LEU A 209 0.86 -18.13 9.63
CA LEU A 209 1.18 -19.00 8.47
C LEU A 209 0.32 -20.26 8.45
N ALA A 210 0.16 -20.95 9.59
CA ALA A 210 -0.62 -22.19 9.67
C ALA A 210 -2.11 -21.95 9.40
N GLU A 211 -2.67 -20.86 9.96
CA GLU A 211 -4.06 -20.46 9.75
C GLU A 211 -4.29 -20.11 8.28
N VAL A 212 -3.50 -19.20 7.70
CA VAL A 212 -3.59 -18.81 6.29
C VAL A 212 -3.49 -20.03 5.39
N ARG A 213 -2.45 -20.85 5.57
CA ARG A 213 -2.24 -22.07 4.77
C ARG A 213 -3.41 -23.03 4.81
N GLY A 214 -4.05 -23.17 5.97
CA GLY A 214 -5.24 -24.02 6.15
C GLY A 214 -6.45 -23.55 5.35
N THR A 215 -6.53 -22.25 5.01
CA THR A 215 -7.65 -21.67 4.25
C THR A 215 -7.46 -21.76 2.74
N ILE A 216 -6.24 -21.97 2.23
CA ILE A 216 -5.92 -21.92 0.80
C ILE A 216 -6.82 -22.80 -0.06
N PRO A 217 -7.10 -24.08 0.29
CA PRO A 217 -7.98 -24.91 -0.54
C PRO A 217 -9.40 -24.37 -0.67
N ALA A 218 -9.94 -23.76 0.40
CA ALA A 218 -11.29 -23.17 0.38
C ALA A 218 -11.29 -21.88 -0.45
N VAL A 219 -10.25 -21.07 -0.33
CA VAL A 219 -10.11 -19.82 -1.08
C VAL A 219 -9.93 -20.08 -2.58
N ILE A 220 -9.09 -21.04 -2.99
CA ILE A 220 -8.95 -21.44 -4.39
C ILE A 220 -10.29 -21.90 -4.97
N LYS A 221 -11.03 -22.74 -4.27
CA LYS A 221 -12.34 -23.24 -4.70
C LYS A 221 -13.42 -22.18 -4.76
N SER A 222 -13.23 -21.07 -4.08
CA SER A 222 -14.21 -19.98 -4.04
C SER A 222 -14.21 -19.11 -5.31
N VAL A 223 -13.15 -19.17 -6.09
CA VAL A 223 -12.96 -18.35 -7.28
C VAL A 223 -13.37 -19.11 -8.53
N MET A 224 -14.10 -18.44 -9.40
CA MET A 224 -14.48 -18.95 -10.71
C MET A 224 -14.34 -17.87 -11.78
N PHE A 225 -13.49 -18.10 -12.77
CA PHE A 225 -13.40 -17.23 -13.93
C PHE A 225 -14.70 -17.29 -14.76
N SER A 226 -15.07 -16.19 -15.37
CA SER A 226 -16.18 -16.12 -16.32
C SER A 226 -15.95 -17.07 -17.50
N LYS A 227 -17.06 -17.52 -18.10
CA LYS A 227 -17.02 -18.33 -19.32
C LYS A 227 -16.24 -17.61 -20.41
N GLY A 228 -15.30 -18.30 -21.04
CA GLY A 228 -14.40 -17.75 -22.05
C GLY A 228 -13.17 -17.03 -21.49
N LEU A 229 -13.00 -16.99 -20.16
CA LEU A 229 -11.81 -16.45 -19.49
C LEU A 229 -11.05 -17.49 -18.63
N GLN A 230 -11.48 -18.75 -18.67
CA GLN A 230 -10.78 -19.85 -18.00
C GLN A 230 -9.44 -20.14 -18.69
N TYR A 231 -8.50 -20.71 -18.00
CA TYR A 231 -7.18 -21.05 -18.55
C TYR A 231 -7.28 -21.94 -19.79
N ALA A 232 -8.18 -22.92 -19.78
CA ALA A 232 -8.43 -23.83 -20.89
C ALA A 232 -9.10 -23.17 -22.13
N ASP A 233 -9.62 -21.96 -22.00
CA ASP A 233 -10.24 -21.22 -23.11
C ASP A 233 -9.22 -20.53 -24.02
N PHE A 234 -7.91 -20.70 -23.78
CA PHE A 234 -6.84 -20.06 -24.54
C PHE A 234 -6.91 -20.42 -26.03
N ASN A 235 -6.76 -19.41 -26.89
CA ASN A 235 -6.71 -19.56 -28.33
C ASN A 235 -5.43 -18.91 -28.88
N PRO A 236 -4.45 -19.71 -29.34
CA PRO A 236 -3.15 -19.20 -29.80
C PRO A 236 -3.24 -18.24 -31.01
N ASP A 237 -4.33 -18.28 -31.76
CA ASP A 237 -4.51 -17.42 -32.96
C ASP A 237 -5.02 -16.01 -32.61
N MET A 238 -5.56 -15.83 -31.39
CA MET A 238 -6.25 -14.59 -30.98
C MET A 238 -5.75 -13.99 -29.67
N ASP A 239 -5.15 -14.79 -28.81
CA ASP A 239 -4.80 -14.36 -27.46
C ASP A 239 -3.33 -13.93 -27.34
N GLU A 240 -3.11 -12.90 -26.55
CA GLU A 240 -1.76 -12.49 -26.19
C GLU A 240 -1.18 -13.47 -25.16
N VAL A 241 0.09 -13.82 -25.35
CA VAL A 241 0.86 -14.62 -24.39
C VAL A 241 1.64 -13.68 -23.48
N ALA A 242 1.65 -13.97 -22.19
CA ALA A 242 2.44 -13.22 -21.22
C ALA A 242 3.95 -13.27 -21.55
N ALA A 243 4.67 -12.23 -21.18
CA ALA A 243 6.11 -12.12 -21.45
C ALA A 243 6.97 -13.12 -20.65
N TYR A 244 6.39 -13.82 -19.68
CA TYR A 244 7.06 -14.76 -18.79
C TYR A 244 6.09 -15.84 -18.32
N GLY A 245 6.63 -16.98 -17.89
CA GLY A 245 5.93 -18.12 -17.36
C GLY A 245 5.85 -18.10 -15.82
N ILE A 246 5.78 -19.29 -15.23
CA ILE A 246 5.61 -19.50 -13.78
C ILE A 246 6.75 -18.88 -12.97
N GLY A 247 8.00 -19.06 -13.41
CA GLY A 247 9.17 -18.49 -12.73
C GLY A 247 9.10 -16.97 -12.63
N GLY A 248 8.64 -16.31 -13.70
CA GLY A 248 8.46 -14.86 -13.73
C GLY A 248 7.36 -14.38 -12.78
N LEU A 249 6.27 -15.14 -12.61
CA LEU A 249 5.22 -14.82 -11.63
C LEU A 249 5.74 -14.84 -10.19
N VAL A 250 6.58 -15.82 -9.84
CA VAL A 250 7.20 -15.91 -8.50
C VAL A 250 8.19 -14.79 -8.28
N ALA A 251 9.05 -14.52 -9.27
CA ALA A 251 10.08 -13.49 -9.20
C ALA A 251 9.52 -12.06 -9.19
N GLY A 252 8.29 -11.86 -9.64
CA GLY A 252 7.71 -10.51 -9.77
C GLY A 252 8.38 -9.69 -10.87
N LYS A 253 9.00 -10.30 -11.87
CA LYS A 253 9.80 -9.63 -12.92
C LYS A 253 9.00 -8.80 -13.93
N VAL A 254 7.71 -8.60 -13.70
CA VAL A 254 6.85 -7.76 -14.55
C VAL A 254 7.36 -6.34 -14.65
N LEU A 255 7.90 -5.81 -13.58
CA LEU A 255 8.22 -4.39 -13.47
C LEU A 255 9.64 -4.03 -13.94
N ALA A 256 10.52 -5.02 -14.09
CA ALA A 256 11.91 -4.76 -14.45
C ALA A 256 12.14 -4.55 -15.97
N LYS A 257 11.19 -4.88 -16.84
CA LYS A 257 11.46 -4.85 -18.28
C LYS A 257 10.90 -3.69 -19.07
N ILE A 258 9.88 -2.98 -18.61
CA ILE A 258 9.36 -1.85 -19.40
C ILE A 258 8.86 -0.72 -18.49
N GLY A 259 9.70 0.26 -18.25
CA GLY A 259 9.20 1.62 -18.25
C GLY A 259 8.32 2.10 -17.10
N PHE A 260 7.93 1.27 -16.12
CA PHE A 260 7.19 1.80 -14.98
C PHE A 260 8.08 2.75 -14.16
N PHE A 261 9.30 2.35 -13.86
CA PHE A 261 10.29 3.27 -13.27
C PHE A 261 10.70 4.37 -14.26
N ALA A 262 10.81 4.08 -15.56
CA ALA A 262 11.07 5.13 -16.55
C ALA A 262 9.88 6.10 -16.71
N VAL A 263 8.65 5.64 -16.49
CA VAL A 263 7.45 6.49 -16.47
C VAL A 263 7.42 7.30 -15.17
N ILE A 264 7.67 6.70 -14.00
CA ILE A 264 7.79 7.43 -12.73
C ILE A 264 8.97 8.39 -12.79
N LEU A 265 10.15 7.97 -13.25
CA LEU A 265 11.30 8.83 -13.46
C LEU A 265 11.08 9.90 -14.53
N LYS A 266 10.20 9.70 -15.49
CA LYS A 266 9.83 10.70 -16.49
C LYS A 266 8.81 11.71 -15.94
N PHE A 267 7.92 11.27 -15.04
CA PHE A 267 6.88 12.11 -14.46
C PHE A 267 7.23 12.69 -13.07
N TRP A 268 8.26 12.18 -12.36
CA TRP A 268 8.64 12.74 -11.07
C TRP A 268 9.10 14.21 -11.18
N LYS A 269 9.76 14.58 -12.29
CA LYS A 269 10.13 15.98 -12.57
C LYS A 269 8.91 16.88 -12.75
N ILE A 270 7.82 16.35 -13.30
CA ILE A 270 6.53 17.05 -13.42
C ILE A 270 5.87 17.12 -12.03
N GLY A 271 5.93 16.05 -11.23
CA GLY A 271 5.48 16.04 -9.84
C GLY A 271 6.20 17.05 -8.96
N LEU A 272 7.54 17.15 -9.08
CA LEU A 272 8.32 18.18 -8.38
C LEU A 272 7.98 19.59 -8.88
N GLY A 273 7.75 19.77 -10.16
CA GLY A 273 7.30 21.06 -10.72
C GLY A 273 5.93 21.48 -10.17
N LEU A 274 4.98 20.54 -10.06
CA LEU A 274 3.67 20.78 -9.46
C LEU A 274 3.75 21.06 -7.95
N LEU A 275 4.60 20.35 -7.22
CA LEU A 275 4.85 20.59 -5.79
C LEU A 275 5.51 21.94 -5.56
N ALA A 276 6.48 22.34 -6.41
CA ALA A 276 7.10 23.67 -6.34
C ALA A 276 6.10 24.79 -6.69
N ALA A 277 5.22 24.56 -7.67
CA ALA A 277 4.16 25.49 -8.02
C ALA A 277 3.10 25.60 -6.90
N ALA A 278 2.69 24.47 -6.31
CA ALA A 278 1.80 24.45 -5.14
C ALA A 278 2.46 25.14 -3.94
N TRP A 279 3.72 24.89 -3.67
CA TRP A 279 4.48 25.55 -2.60
C TRP A 279 4.59 27.07 -2.80
N THR A 280 4.82 27.53 -4.03
CA THR A 280 4.84 28.97 -4.34
C THR A 280 3.45 29.60 -4.24
N ALA A 281 2.38 28.87 -4.62
CA ALA A 281 1.00 29.32 -4.44
C ALA A 281 0.63 29.43 -2.95
N ILE A 282 1.00 28.43 -2.15
CA ILE A 282 0.80 28.41 -0.69
C ILE A 282 1.60 29.56 -0.04
N ARG A 283 2.85 29.77 -0.41
CA ARG A 283 3.64 30.91 0.09
C ARG A 283 3.04 32.25 -0.29
N ARG A 284 2.47 32.41 -1.49
CA ARG A 284 1.77 33.64 -1.89
C ARG A 284 0.48 33.84 -1.10
N PHE A 285 -0.25 32.77 -0.81
CA PHE A 285 -1.51 32.85 -0.07
C PHE A 285 -1.31 33.15 1.43
N PHE A 286 -0.24 32.59 2.03
CA PHE A 286 0.07 32.82 3.45
C PHE A 286 1.17 33.86 3.70
N GLY A 287 1.83 34.37 2.66
CA GLY A 287 2.93 35.34 2.73
C GLY A 287 2.55 36.77 2.44
N ALA A 288 1.28 37.07 2.11
CA ALA A 288 0.80 38.45 1.99
C ALA A 288 0.58 39.04 3.38
N LYS A 289 1.66 39.34 4.09
CA LYS A 289 1.65 40.22 5.24
C LYS A 289 1.78 41.66 4.73
N ALA A 290 0.81 42.48 5.18
CA ALA A 290 0.68 43.93 5.12
C ALA A 290 1.92 44.69 4.69
N GLU A 291 1.79 45.44 3.60
CA GLU A 291 2.64 46.61 3.32
C GLU A 291 2.54 47.60 4.49
N PRO A 292 3.66 48.11 4.99
CA PRO A 292 3.60 49.24 5.92
C PRO A 292 3.08 50.47 5.18
N GLU A 293 2.06 51.09 5.76
CA GLU A 293 1.51 52.40 5.34
C GLU A 293 2.62 53.43 5.22
N PRO A 294 2.74 54.20 4.13
CA PRO A 294 3.74 55.24 4.02
C PRO A 294 3.41 56.38 5.02
N ALA A 295 4.38 56.67 5.88
CA ALA A 295 4.32 57.77 6.84
C ALA A 295 4.02 59.08 6.11
N GLY A 296 3.00 59.75 6.57
CA GLY A 296 2.49 61.03 6.01
C GLY A 296 3.59 62.05 5.84
N ALA A 297 3.63 62.61 4.66
CA ALA A 297 4.40 63.79 4.36
C ALA A 297 3.80 65.00 5.13
N SER A 298 4.58 65.52 6.04
CA SER A 298 4.33 66.81 6.68
C SER A 298 4.37 67.90 5.62
N GLY A 299 3.25 68.62 5.46
CA GLY A 299 3.15 69.80 4.58
C GLY A 299 4.03 70.96 5.03
N PRO A 300 4.40 71.85 4.10
CA PRO A 300 5.27 72.97 4.40
C PRO A 300 4.53 74.03 5.24
N ALA A 301 5.28 74.63 6.15
CA ALA A 301 4.85 75.78 6.96
C ALA A 301 4.53 76.99 6.11
N PRO A 302 3.63 77.88 6.49
CA PRO A 302 3.31 79.12 5.74
C PRO A 302 4.42 80.12 5.91
N ASP A 303 4.84 80.76 4.81
CA ASP A 303 5.73 81.86 4.76
C ASP A 303 5.11 83.10 5.46
N SER A 304 5.86 83.64 6.39
CA SER A 304 5.64 84.97 6.96
C SER A 304 6.11 86.01 6.02
N GLU A 305 5.23 86.84 5.49
CA GLU A 305 5.60 88.11 4.85
C GLU A 305 6.18 89.10 5.87
N PRO A 306 7.21 89.85 5.51
CA PRO A 306 7.66 91.01 6.27
C PRO A 306 6.89 92.27 5.85
N GLU A 307 6.36 92.99 6.84
CA GLU A 307 5.97 94.38 6.67
C GLU A 307 7.18 95.23 6.59
N ALA A 308 7.19 96.19 5.62
CA ALA A 308 7.44 97.61 5.71
C ALA A 308 7.38 98.27 4.35
#